data_a64230484b2e18bdf6d3da1f2fce0985
#
_entry.id   a64230484b2e18bdf6d3da1f2fce0985
#
_cell.length_a   1.000
_cell.length_b   1.000
_cell.length_c   1.000
_cell.angle_alpha   90.00
_cell.angle_beta   90.00
_cell.angle_gamma   90.00
#
_symmetry.space_group_name_H-M   'P 1'
#
loop_
_entity.id
_entity.type
_entity.pdbx_description
1 polymer ?
#
loop_
_entity_poly.entity_id
_entity_poly.type
_entity_poly.pdbx_seq_one_letter_code
_entity_poly.pdbx_strand_id
1 'polypeptide(L)'
;QAKEDTDSTADTQTAVQDTTAAGTTKLSAVDQAYTDRLMISYANMAHAAYKDSLDTAKALQTAVETYVTTPTQANLDAAKVAYKAARQPYSQTEIFRFDEGFVTANDKRALGSIDGWEGQVNAWPLDEALIDYVSDGYEGEYNSQDNIINSDSITVGSIKQDTSTITPELLAEMNEIGGSEANVTTGYHAIEFMLWGQDNNGVGEGA
;
A
#
# COMPACT_ATOMS: atom_id res chain seq x y z
N GLN A 1 59.39 41.08 -20.33
CA GLN A 1 58.51 42.20 -19.95
C GLN A 1 57.06 41.81 -20.08
N ALA A 2 56.38 41.95 -18.98
CA ALA A 2 54.93 42.14 -18.72
C ALA A 2 54.29 40.92 -18.11
N LYS A 3 54.13 41.07 -16.93
CA LYS A 3 53.07 41.33 -15.93
C LYS A 3 52.13 40.14 -15.71
N GLU A 4 52.29 39.61 -14.54
CA GLU A 4 51.32 38.83 -13.75
C GLU A 4 50.03 39.64 -13.55
N ASP A 5 48.88 38.97 -13.68
CA ASP A 5 47.66 39.33 -12.97
C ASP A 5 47.13 38.05 -12.28
N THR A 6 47.32 38.05 -10.99
CA THR A 6 46.74 37.10 -10.05
C THR A 6 45.26 37.45 -9.81
N ASP A 7 44.36 36.63 -10.26
CA ASP A 7 42.97 36.69 -9.77
C ASP A 7 42.75 35.53 -8.81
N SER A 8 42.64 35.88 -7.53
CA SER A 8 42.38 34.99 -6.40
C SER A 8 40.86 34.92 -6.20
N THR A 9 40.24 33.91 -6.77
CA THR A 9 38.88 33.52 -6.32
C THR A 9 39.00 32.67 -5.10
N ALA A 10 38.67 33.27 -3.95
CA ALA A 10 38.53 32.58 -2.69
C ALA A 10 37.37 31.56 -2.74
N ASP A 11 37.74 30.30 -2.81
CA ASP A 11 36.81 29.17 -2.65
C ASP A 11 36.41 29.09 -1.17
N THR A 12 35.20 29.56 -0.87
CA THR A 12 34.62 29.45 0.48
C THR A 12 34.07 28.04 0.64
N GLN A 13 34.94 27.08 0.89
CA GLN A 13 34.55 25.78 1.41
C GLN A 13 33.98 25.98 2.81
N THR A 14 32.67 25.92 2.91
CA THR A 14 31.97 25.81 4.19
C THR A 14 32.31 24.44 4.77
N ALA A 15 33.17 24.41 5.77
CA ALA A 15 33.50 23.19 6.51
C ALA A 15 32.22 22.64 7.14
N VAL A 16 31.83 21.44 6.72
CA VAL A 16 30.84 20.63 7.44
C VAL A 16 31.51 20.23 8.76
N GLN A 17 31.14 20.86 9.84
CA GLN A 17 31.56 20.44 11.18
C GLN A 17 30.90 19.10 11.50
N ASP A 18 31.74 18.10 11.64
CA ASP A 18 31.39 16.83 12.26
C ASP A 18 31.02 17.08 13.74
N THR A 19 29.72 17.12 14.06
CA THR A 19 29.23 17.25 15.42
C THR A 19 28.80 15.89 15.96
N THR A 20 29.76 15.07 16.31
CA THR A 20 29.56 13.98 17.27
C THR A 20 29.58 14.56 18.71
N ALA A 21 28.52 15.26 19.08
CA ALA A 21 28.18 15.52 20.49
C ALA A 21 26.67 15.78 20.53
N ALA A 22 25.92 14.94 21.23
CA ALA A 22 24.52 15.10 21.50
C ALA A 22 24.25 16.32 22.38
N GLY A 23 24.41 17.51 21.81
CA GLY A 23 23.93 18.75 22.37
C GLY A 23 22.65 19.13 21.69
N THR A 24 21.54 19.11 22.39
CA THR A 24 20.27 19.67 21.91
C THR A 24 20.47 21.16 21.64
N THR A 25 20.88 21.49 20.41
CA THR A 25 20.94 22.90 19.97
C THR A 25 19.51 23.39 19.89
N LYS A 26 19.13 24.24 20.85
CA LYS A 26 17.80 24.85 20.84
C LYS A 26 17.66 25.72 19.56
N LEU A 27 16.68 25.42 18.72
CA LEU A 27 16.38 26.19 17.53
C LEU A 27 16.14 27.67 17.88
N SER A 28 16.53 28.58 16.99
CA SER A 28 16.14 29.97 17.15
C SER A 28 14.61 30.12 17.07
N ALA A 29 14.04 31.18 17.58
CA ALA A 29 12.61 31.44 17.51
C ALA A 29 12.08 31.50 16.06
N VAL A 30 12.91 31.97 15.13
CA VAL A 30 12.57 32.00 13.69
C VAL A 30 12.57 30.59 13.12
N ASP A 31 13.59 29.79 13.40
CA ASP A 31 13.67 28.41 12.93
C ASP A 31 12.53 27.56 13.52
N GLN A 32 12.18 27.77 14.78
CA GLN A 32 11.05 27.12 15.40
C GLN A 32 9.73 27.46 14.70
N ALA A 33 9.50 28.73 14.37
CA ALA A 33 8.29 29.17 13.67
C ALA A 33 8.21 28.61 12.23
N TYR A 34 9.35 28.41 11.55
CA TYR A 34 9.39 27.71 10.27
C TYR A 34 9.10 26.24 10.42
N THR A 35 9.70 25.57 11.39
CA THR A 35 9.49 24.17 11.69
C THR A 35 8.02 23.89 12.02
N ASP A 36 7.41 24.69 12.88
CA ASP A 36 5.99 24.55 13.25
C ASP A 36 5.07 24.66 12.02
N ARG A 37 5.33 25.64 11.15
CA ARG A 37 4.56 25.77 9.90
C ARG A 37 4.75 24.59 8.95
N LEU A 38 5.97 24.08 8.82
CA LEU A 38 6.26 22.90 8.02
C LEU A 38 5.50 21.69 8.54
N MET A 39 5.57 21.44 9.86
CA MET A 39 4.87 20.32 10.50
C MET A 39 3.36 20.42 10.34
N ILE A 40 2.78 21.61 10.51
CA ILE A 40 1.34 21.83 10.29
C ILE A 40 0.96 21.59 8.82
N SER A 41 1.76 22.09 7.88
CA SER A 41 1.52 21.89 6.45
C SER A 41 1.59 20.42 6.06
N TYR A 42 2.61 19.71 6.55
CA TYR A 42 2.77 18.26 6.33
C TYR A 42 1.56 17.49 6.89
N ALA A 43 1.17 17.76 8.14
CA ALA A 43 0.02 17.10 8.76
C ALA A 43 -1.29 17.36 7.99
N ASN A 44 -1.51 18.60 7.51
CA ASN A 44 -2.68 18.94 6.73
C ASN A 44 -2.70 18.22 5.36
N MET A 45 -1.57 18.12 4.69
CA MET A 45 -1.46 17.39 3.42
C MET A 45 -1.68 15.89 3.63
N ALA A 46 -1.05 15.29 4.64
CA ALA A 46 -1.25 13.89 4.97
C ALA A 46 -2.72 13.60 5.31
N HIS A 47 -3.33 14.43 6.17
CA HIS A 47 -4.74 14.30 6.52
C HIS A 47 -5.66 14.39 5.30
N ALA A 48 -5.42 15.33 4.39
CA ALA A 48 -6.20 15.46 3.16
C ALA A 48 -6.05 14.22 2.26
N ALA A 49 -4.82 13.74 2.03
CA ALA A 49 -4.55 12.55 1.22
C ALA A 49 -5.23 11.29 1.79
N TYR A 50 -5.11 11.04 3.10
CA TYR A 50 -5.79 9.91 3.74
C TYR A 50 -7.31 10.05 3.75
N LYS A 51 -7.81 11.28 3.89
CA LYS A 51 -9.26 11.52 3.81
C LYS A 51 -9.80 11.20 2.42
N ASP A 52 -9.15 11.65 1.38
CA ASP A 52 -9.55 11.37 -0.01
C ASP A 52 -9.48 9.87 -0.31
N SER A 53 -8.43 9.19 0.16
CA SER A 53 -8.30 7.74 0.05
C SER A 53 -9.44 7.01 0.78
N LEU A 54 -9.78 7.43 2.01
CA LEU A 54 -10.88 6.84 2.77
C LEU A 54 -12.24 7.06 2.11
N ASP A 55 -12.50 8.27 1.62
CA ASP A 55 -13.79 8.60 0.99
C ASP A 55 -13.99 7.80 -0.31
N THR A 56 -12.94 7.64 -1.11
CA THR A 56 -13.00 6.85 -2.34
C THR A 56 -13.04 5.34 -2.07
N ALA A 57 -12.37 4.85 -1.02
CA ALA A 57 -12.49 3.45 -0.61
C ALA A 57 -13.92 3.11 -0.14
N LYS A 58 -14.60 4.01 0.57
CA LYS A 58 -16.02 3.84 0.93
C LYS A 58 -16.94 3.84 -0.28
N ALA A 59 -16.65 4.66 -1.27
CA ALA A 59 -17.40 4.66 -2.54
C ALA A 59 -17.19 3.33 -3.28
N LEU A 60 -15.97 2.80 -3.31
CA LEU A 60 -15.66 1.48 -3.85
C LEU A 60 -16.43 0.39 -3.11
N GLN A 61 -16.39 0.38 -1.78
CA GLN A 61 -17.16 -0.56 -0.96
C GLN A 61 -18.64 -0.56 -1.35
N THR A 62 -19.26 0.62 -1.43
CA THR A 62 -20.67 0.75 -1.80
C THR A 62 -20.96 0.20 -3.21
N ALA A 63 -20.08 0.44 -4.15
CA ALA A 63 -20.24 -0.06 -5.53
C ALA A 63 -20.09 -1.58 -5.60
N VAL A 64 -19.14 -2.16 -4.87
CA VAL A 64 -18.96 -3.62 -4.77
C VAL A 64 -20.17 -4.27 -4.08
N GLU A 65 -20.65 -3.74 -2.95
CA GLU A 65 -21.86 -4.23 -2.27
C GLU A 65 -23.10 -4.18 -3.17
N THR A 66 -23.22 -3.14 -3.99
CA THR A 66 -24.30 -3.01 -4.98
C THR A 66 -24.19 -4.09 -6.05
N TYR A 67 -22.98 -4.33 -6.55
CA TYR A 67 -22.74 -5.39 -7.54
C TYR A 67 -23.03 -6.78 -6.96
N VAL A 68 -22.56 -7.08 -5.76
CA VAL A 68 -22.79 -8.38 -5.11
C VAL A 68 -24.29 -8.61 -4.87
N THR A 69 -25.03 -7.57 -4.47
CA THR A 69 -26.46 -7.66 -4.22
C THR A 69 -27.26 -7.78 -5.52
N THR A 70 -26.83 -7.11 -6.58
CA THR A 70 -27.51 -7.06 -7.89
C THR A 70 -26.46 -7.22 -8.99
N PRO A 71 -26.08 -8.46 -9.34
CA PRO A 71 -25.00 -8.75 -10.28
C PRO A 71 -25.44 -8.51 -11.73
N THR A 72 -25.29 -7.26 -12.17
CA THR A 72 -25.51 -6.82 -13.55
C THR A 72 -24.21 -6.27 -14.14
N GLN A 73 -24.10 -6.28 -15.49
CA GLN A 73 -22.95 -5.69 -16.15
C GLN A 73 -22.75 -4.22 -15.75
N ALA A 74 -23.86 -3.45 -15.69
CA ALA A 74 -23.79 -2.04 -15.30
C ALA A 74 -23.23 -1.84 -13.88
N ASN A 75 -23.57 -2.71 -12.93
CA ASN A 75 -23.05 -2.63 -11.55
C ASN A 75 -21.59 -3.10 -11.48
N LEU A 76 -21.19 -4.09 -12.26
CA LEU A 76 -19.78 -4.49 -12.40
C LEU A 76 -18.95 -3.34 -12.97
N ASP A 77 -19.41 -2.71 -14.05
CA ASP A 77 -18.73 -1.56 -14.64
C ASP A 77 -18.61 -0.38 -13.64
N ALA A 78 -19.66 -0.14 -12.86
CA ALA A 78 -19.64 0.88 -11.80
C ALA A 78 -18.61 0.54 -10.70
N ALA A 79 -18.51 -0.73 -10.28
CA ALA A 79 -17.51 -1.18 -9.31
C ALA A 79 -16.09 -1.01 -9.87
N LYS A 80 -15.84 -1.36 -11.12
CA LYS A 80 -14.56 -1.14 -11.82
C LYS A 80 -14.17 0.33 -11.91
N VAL A 81 -15.12 1.22 -12.17
CA VAL A 81 -14.89 2.68 -12.16
C VAL A 81 -14.54 3.15 -10.75
N ALA A 82 -15.28 2.72 -9.74
CA ALA A 82 -15.02 3.08 -8.34
C ALA A 82 -13.65 2.56 -7.86
N TYR A 83 -13.24 1.36 -8.27
CA TYR A 83 -11.91 0.82 -8.00
C TYR A 83 -10.81 1.74 -8.53
N LYS A 84 -10.87 2.10 -9.81
CA LYS A 84 -9.87 3.00 -10.43
C LYS A 84 -9.83 4.36 -9.73
N ALA A 85 -10.99 4.89 -9.33
CA ALA A 85 -11.09 6.14 -8.58
C ALA A 85 -10.48 6.05 -7.18
N ALA A 86 -10.56 4.89 -6.52
CA ALA A 86 -9.99 4.68 -5.18
C ALA A 86 -8.47 4.45 -5.22
N ARG A 87 -7.95 3.82 -6.27
CA ARG A 87 -6.51 3.56 -6.41
C ARG A 87 -5.67 4.83 -6.46
N GLN A 88 -6.15 5.87 -7.14
CA GLN A 88 -5.38 7.09 -7.33
C GLN A 88 -5.12 7.84 -6.01
N PRO A 89 -6.11 8.19 -5.17
CA PRO A 89 -5.87 8.81 -3.88
C PRO A 89 -5.06 7.93 -2.93
N TYR A 90 -5.28 6.62 -2.95
CA TYR A 90 -4.49 5.70 -2.14
C TYR A 90 -2.99 5.78 -2.51
N SER A 91 -2.66 5.74 -3.79
CA SER A 91 -1.26 5.87 -4.24
C SER A 91 -0.61 7.18 -3.81
N GLN A 92 -1.38 8.27 -3.71
CA GLN A 92 -0.88 9.56 -3.23
C GLN A 92 -0.53 9.57 -1.74
N THR A 93 -1.00 8.61 -0.94
CA THR A 93 -0.64 8.49 0.47
C THR A 93 0.77 7.95 0.68
N GLU A 94 1.41 7.39 -0.32
CA GLU A 94 2.70 6.69 -0.22
C GLU A 94 3.79 7.55 0.45
N ILE A 95 3.90 8.82 0.09
CA ILE A 95 4.88 9.73 0.69
C ILE A 95 4.66 10.00 2.19
N PHE A 96 3.52 9.63 2.74
CA PHE A 96 3.15 9.82 4.15
C PHE A 96 3.18 8.52 4.95
N ARG A 97 3.56 7.38 4.36
CA ARG A 97 3.55 6.05 5.00
C ARG A 97 4.85 5.70 5.72
N PHE A 98 5.93 6.45 5.47
CA PHE A 98 7.23 6.24 6.09
C PHE A 98 7.22 6.74 7.54
N ASP A 99 6.77 5.91 8.46
CA ASP A 99 6.67 6.21 9.89
C ASP A 99 7.72 5.46 10.74
N GLU A 100 8.62 4.73 10.11
CA GLU A 100 9.71 4.04 10.78
C GLU A 100 10.56 5.02 11.62
N GLY A 101 10.63 4.74 12.90
CA GLY A 101 11.38 5.55 13.87
C GLY A 101 10.61 6.70 14.52
N PHE A 102 9.42 7.05 14.05
CA PHE A 102 8.55 8.05 14.69
C PHE A 102 7.50 7.43 15.59
N VAL A 103 7.16 6.16 15.33
CA VAL A 103 6.19 5.41 16.10
C VAL A 103 6.88 4.21 16.72
N THR A 104 6.97 4.17 18.05
CA THR A 104 7.49 2.98 18.72
C THR A 104 6.37 1.93 18.82
N ALA A 105 6.72 0.64 18.77
CA ALA A 105 5.80 -0.48 18.93
C ALA A 105 4.92 -0.39 20.21
N ASN A 106 5.28 0.48 21.16
CA ASN A 106 4.55 0.72 22.40
C ASN A 106 3.69 1.98 22.38
N ASP A 107 3.68 2.77 21.29
CA ASP A 107 2.83 3.95 21.22
C ASP A 107 1.39 3.52 20.86
N LYS A 108 0.58 3.35 21.90
CA LYS A 108 -0.84 2.97 21.74
C LYS A 108 -1.71 4.02 21.05
N ARG A 109 -1.19 5.20 20.75
CA ARG A 109 -1.87 6.26 19.97
C ARG A 109 -1.71 6.02 18.49
N ALA A 110 -0.71 5.28 18.08
CA ALA A 110 -0.58 4.82 16.71
C ALA A 110 -1.40 3.53 16.57
N LEU A 111 -2.21 3.47 15.54
CA LEU A 111 -2.96 2.27 15.12
C LEU A 111 -2.03 1.20 14.51
N GLY A 112 -0.83 1.04 15.05
CA GLY A 112 0.27 0.36 14.38
C GLY A 112 0.94 1.29 13.37
N SER A 113 2.04 0.87 12.80
CA SER A 113 2.65 1.55 11.67
C SER A 113 1.66 1.57 10.49
N ILE A 114 1.45 2.72 9.85
CA ILE A 114 0.65 2.80 8.62
C ILE A 114 1.30 1.94 7.54
N ASP A 115 2.63 1.91 7.50
CA ASP A 115 3.41 1.03 6.65
C ASP A 115 3.11 -0.45 6.93
N GLY A 116 2.94 -0.84 8.19
CA GLY A 116 2.55 -2.20 8.58
C GLY A 116 1.19 -2.66 8.05
N TRP A 117 0.33 -1.76 7.58
CA TRP A 117 -0.91 -2.10 6.90
C TRP A 117 -0.76 -2.37 5.40
N GLU A 118 0.39 -2.04 4.81
CA GLU A 118 0.63 -2.24 3.38
C GLU A 118 0.40 -3.68 2.95
N GLY A 119 0.87 -4.64 3.73
CA GLY A 119 0.66 -6.07 3.49
C GLY A 119 -0.81 -6.53 3.50
N GLN A 120 -1.71 -5.75 4.11
CA GLN A 120 -3.14 -6.04 4.10
C GLN A 120 -3.91 -5.23 3.04
N VAL A 121 -3.39 -4.05 2.64
CA VAL A 121 -4.12 -3.10 1.80
C VAL A 121 -3.66 -3.15 0.35
N ASN A 122 -2.39 -3.43 0.09
CA ASN A 122 -1.83 -3.31 -1.26
C ASN A 122 -0.68 -4.29 -1.52
N ALA A 123 -0.61 -5.42 -0.83
CA ALA A 123 0.44 -6.41 -1.05
C ALA A 123 0.48 -6.89 -2.51
N TRP A 124 1.69 -7.12 -3.00
CA TRP A 124 2.01 -7.63 -4.32
C TRP A 124 3.36 -8.37 -4.24
N PRO A 125 3.58 -9.47 -4.95
CA PRO A 125 2.72 -10.09 -5.97
C PRO A 125 1.50 -10.81 -5.38
N LEU A 126 0.49 -11.09 -6.22
CA LEU A 126 -0.72 -11.83 -5.88
C LEU A 126 -0.70 -13.19 -6.56
N ASP A 127 -0.84 -14.27 -5.81
CA ASP A 127 -1.13 -15.59 -6.36
C ASP A 127 -2.64 -15.79 -6.53
N GLU A 128 -3.11 -15.52 -7.73
CA GLU A 128 -4.53 -15.51 -8.07
C GLU A 128 -5.19 -16.87 -7.86
N ALA A 129 -4.45 -17.96 -8.09
CA ALA A 129 -4.95 -19.34 -7.93
C ALA A 129 -5.35 -19.68 -6.48
N LEU A 130 -4.82 -18.96 -5.50
CA LEU A 130 -5.24 -19.13 -4.11
C LEU A 130 -6.67 -18.61 -3.88
N ILE A 131 -7.08 -17.58 -4.61
CA ILE A 131 -8.37 -16.90 -4.42
C ILE A 131 -9.46 -17.59 -5.22
N ASP A 132 -9.29 -17.71 -6.55
CA ASP A 132 -10.32 -18.21 -7.47
C ASP A 132 -9.68 -18.88 -8.69
N TYR A 133 -10.48 -19.13 -9.72
CA TYR A 133 -10.07 -19.83 -10.95
C TYR A 133 -9.03 -19.06 -11.73
N VAL A 134 -8.04 -19.79 -12.21
CA VAL A 134 -7.04 -19.33 -13.18
C VAL A 134 -7.03 -20.24 -14.40
N SER A 135 -6.49 -19.76 -15.52
CA SER A 135 -6.38 -20.53 -16.74
C SER A 135 -5.36 -21.66 -16.63
N ASP A 136 -5.49 -22.68 -17.51
CA ASP A 136 -4.48 -23.73 -17.67
C ASP A 136 -3.12 -23.09 -18.00
N GLY A 137 -2.07 -23.53 -17.28
CA GLY A 137 -0.72 -23.00 -17.47
C GLY A 137 -0.38 -21.77 -16.61
N TYR A 138 -1.23 -21.42 -15.64
CA TYR A 138 -0.88 -20.43 -14.63
C TYR A 138 0.38 -20.85 -13.86
N GLU A 139 1.33 -19.93 -13.70
CA GLU A 139 2.65 -20.17 -13.09
C GLU A 139 2.78 -19.51 -11.70
N GLY A 140 1.75 -19.59 -10.85
CA GLY A 140 1.81 -19.14 -9.46
C GLY A 140 2.50 -20.14 -8.53
N GLU A 141 2.77 -19.71 -7.31
CA GLU A 141 3.33 -20.59 -6.26
C GLU A 141 2.28 -21.58 -5.72
N TYR A 142 1.03 -21.14 -5.67
CA TYR A 142 -0.10 -21.99 -5.29
C TYR A 142 -0.66 -22.70 -6.53
N ASN A 143 -0.49 -24.01 -6.58
CA ASN A 143 -0.83 -24.81 -7.77
C ASN A 143 -1.89 -25.87 -7.50
N SER A 144 -2.71 -25.68 -6.47
CA SER A 144 -3.86 -26.54 -6.18
C SER A 144 -5.04 -26.22 -7.09
N GLN A 145 -5.93 -27.21 -7.29
CA GLN A 145 -7.23 -26.98 -7.92
C GLN A 145 -8.26 -26.43 -6.92
N ASP A 146 -7.97 -26.56 -5.61
CA ASP A 146 -8.80 -26.01 -4.54
C ASP A 146 -8.36 -24.58 -4.26
N ASN A 147 -9.30 -23.65 -4.19
CA ASN A 147 -9.07 -22.25 -3.85
C ASN A 147 -10.08 -21.78 -2.79
N ILE A 148 -9.90 -20.55 -2.29
CA ILE A 148 -10.73 -20.03 -1.21
C ILE A 148 -12.21 -19.98 -1.58
N ILE A 149 -12.53 -19.67 -2.84
CA ILE A 149 -13.92 -19.48 -3.31
C ILE A 149 -14.63 -20.82 -3.53
N ASN A 150 -13.94 -21.84 -4.07
CA ASN A 150 -14.59 -23.07 -4.53
C ASN A 150 -14.51 -24.25 -3.56
N SER A 151 -13.78 -24.14 -2.45
CA SER A 151 -13.49 -25.28 -1.57
C SER A 151 -13.81 -24.97 -0.13
N ASP A 152 -14.38 -25.96 0.59
CA ASP A 152 -14.63 -25.85 2.04
C ASP A 152 -13.33 -25.89 2.87
N SER A 153 -12.23 -26.28 2.27
CA SER A 153 -10.90 -26.24 2.88
C SER A 153 -9.82 -26.26 1.82
N ILE A 154 -8.74 -25.51 2.07
CA ILE A 154 -7.55 -25.49 1.22
C ILE A 154 -6.33 -25.95 2.00
N THR A 155 -5.26 -26.33 1.27
CA THR A 155 -3.99 -26.72 1.88
C THR A 155 -2.87 -25.91 1.23
N VAL A 156 -2.15 -25.12 2.03
CA VAL A 156 -1.01 -24.31 1.60
C VAL A 156 0.24 -24.84 2.31
N GLY A 157 1.12 -25.48 1.57
CA GLY A 157 2.25 -26.20 2.17
C GLY A 157 1.79 -27.29 3.13
N SER A 158 2.07 -27.16 4.42
CA SER A 158 1.62 -28.08 5.48
C SER A 158 0.41 -27.56 6.26
N ILE A 159 -0.10 -26.38 5.93
CA ILE A 159 -1.20 -25.73 6.64
C ILE A 159 -2.51 -26.10 5.95
N LYS A 160 -3.43 -26.67 6.70
CA LYS A 160 -4.81 -26.86 6.25
C LYS A 160 -5.69 -25.78 6.86
N GLN A 161 -6.38 -25.05 6.00
CA GLN A 161 -7.28 -23.96 6.38
C GLN A 161 -8.72 -24.32 6.02
N ASP A 162 -9.64 -24.11 6.96
CA ASP A 162 -11.08 -24.20 6.72
C ASP A 162 -11.56 -22.92 6.03
N THR A 163 -12.17 -23.08 4.87
CA THR A 163 -12.72 -22.00 4.03
C THR A 163 -14.22 -22.15 3.81
N SER A 164 -14.87 -23.06 4.54
CA SER A 164 -16.31 -23.30 4.44
C SER A 164 -17.17 -22.07 4.77
N THR A 165 -16.61 -21.12 5.53
CA THR A 165 -17.25 -19.83 5.84
C THR A 165 -16.21 -18.72 5.67
N ILE A 166 -16.30 -17.96 4.59
CA ILE A 166 -15.40 -16.84 4.29
C ILE A 166 -15.85 -15.61 5.08
N THR A 167 -14.98 -15.10 5.95
CA THR A 167 -15.20 -13.85 6.68
C THR A 167 -14.03 -12.88 6.46
N PRO A 168 -14.21 -11.58 6.67
CA PRO A 168 -13.12 -10.61 6.59
C PRO A 168 -11.94 -10.96 7.52
N GLU A 169 -12.24 -11.46 8.72
CA GLU A 169 -11.23 -11.87 9.71
C GLU A 169 -10.43 -13.06 9.20
N LEU A 170 -11.10 -14.08 8.63
CA LEU A 170 -10.43 -15.23 8.02
C LEU A 170 -9.49 -14.79 6.91
N LEU A 171 -9.94 -13.94 6.00
CA LEU A 171 -9.10 -13.43 4.90
C LEU A 171 -7.90 -12.66 5.42
N ALA A 172 -8.08 -11.82 6.44
CA ALA A 172 -6.97 -11.08 7.06
C ALA A 172 -5.95 -12.01 7.74
N GLU A 173 -6.40 -13.09 8.40
CA GLU A 173 -5.54 -14.09 9.03
C GLU A 173 -4.82 -14.98 8.00
N MET A 174 -5.41 -15.19 6.84
CA MET A 174 -4.83 -16.01 5.77
C MET A 174 -3.82 -15.25 4.91
N ASN A 175 -3.74 -13.95 5.02
CA ASN A 175 -2.78 -13.18 4.23
C ASN A 175 -1.36 -13.67 4.51
N GLU A 176 -0.59 -13.95 3.44
CA GLU A 176 0.74 -14.56 3.50
C GLU A 176 0.77 -15.98 4.13
N ILE A 177 -0.33 -16.70 4.07
CA ILE A 177 -0.42 -18.08 4.59
C ILE A 177 0.67 -18.96 3.97
N GLY A 178 1.29 -19.79 4.81
CA GLY A 178 2.39 -20.65 4.39
C GLY A 178 3.74 -19.92 4.29
N GLY A 179 3.79 -18.61 4.56
CA GLY A 179 5.01 -17.81 4.54
C GLY A 179 5.41 -17.34 3.15
N SER A 180 4.50 -17.40 2.18
CA SER A 180 4.70 -16.78 0.86
C SER A 180 4.05 -15.39 0.82
N GLU A 181 4.84 -14.38 0.44
CA GLU A 181 4.37 -13.00 0.24
C GLU A 181 3.36 -12.89 -0.91
N ALA A 182 3.31 -13.88 -1.82
CA ALA A 182 2.35 -13.93 -2.91
C ALA A 182 0.95 -14.44 -2.47
N ASN A 183 0.84 -15.10 -1.33
CA ASN A 183 -0.43 -15.61 -0.82
C ASN A 183 -1.30 -14.50 -0.24
N VAL A 184 -1.59 -13.50 -1.05
CA VAL A 184 -2.37 -12.32 -0.71
C VAL A 184 -3.86 -12.64 -0.79
N THR A 185 -4.61 -12.34 0.26
CA THR A 185 -6.04 -12.64 0.37
C THR A 185 -6.89 -11.41 0.63
N THR A 186 -6.26 -10.24 0.78
CA THR A 186 -6.91 -8.95 1.08
C THR A 186 -6.36 -7.84 0.21
N GLY A 187 -6.96 -6.66 0.27
CA GLY A 187 -6.43 -5.45 -0.33
C GLY A 187 -6.82 -5.20 -1.78
N TYR A 188 -6.21 -4.18 -2.35
CA TYR A 188 -6.59 -3.68 -3.68
C TYR A 188 -6.36 -4.72 -4.79
N HIS A 189 -5.25 -5.45 -4.78
CA HIS A 189 -4.95 -6.41 -5.85
C HIS A 189 -5.88 -7.62 -5.82
N ALA A 190 -6.28 -8.08 -4.63
CA ALA A 190 -7.30 -9.11 -4.51
C ALA A 190 -8.67 -8.63 -5.03
N ILE A 191 -9.07 -7.38 -4.72
CA ILE A 191 -10.30 -6.77 -5.27
C ILE A 191 -10.21 -6.62 -6.79
N GLU A 192 -9.04 -6.23 -7.31
CA GLU A 192 -8.80 -6.11 -8.75
C GLU A 192 -9.03 -7.44 -9.46
N PHE A 193 -8.38 -8.49 -8.97
CA PHE A 193 -8.57 -9.84 -9.49
C PHE A 193 -10.04 -10.28 -9.46
N MET A 194 -10.74 -10.04 -8.37
CA MET A 194 -12.17 -10.36 -8.27
C MET A 194 -13.07 -9.57 -9.22
N LEU A 195 -12.67 -8.36 -9.63
CA LEU A 195 -13.45 -7.53 -10.57
C LEU A 195 -13.14 -7.80 -12.05
N TRP A 196 -11.89 -8.15 -12.38
CA TRP A 196 -11.44 -8.35 -13.77
C TRP A 196 -11.14 -9.80 -14.13
N GLY A 197 -10.84 -10.64 -13.14
CA GLY A 197 -10.31 -11.98 -13.38
C GLY A 197 -8.82 -11.94 -13.72
N GLN A 198 -8.29 -13.09 -14.10
CA GLN A 198 -6.90 -13.24 -14.54
C GLN A 198 -6.64 -12.45 -15.82
N ASP A 199 -5.54 -11.69 -15.86
CA ASP A 199 -5.10 -11.06 -17.10
C ASP A 199 -4.37 -12.08 -18.01
N ASN A 200 -5.02 -12.45 -19.09
CA ASN A 200 -4.49 -13.35 -20.10
C ASN A 200 -3.99 -12.63 -21.37
N ASN A 201 -3.92 -11.29 -21.35
CA ASN A 201 -3.60 -10.50 -22.55
C ASN A 201 -2.09 -10.28 -22.74
N GLY A 202 -1.24 -10.76 -21.83
CA GLY A 202 0.20 -10.58 -21.86
C GLY A 202 0.63 -9.14 -21.53
N VAL A 203 1.76 -8.70 -22.09
CA VAL A 203 2.30 -7.35 -21.88
C VAL A 203 1.57 -6.35 -22.77
N GLY A 204 0.41 -5.89 -22.36
CA GLY A 204 -0.43 -4.98 -23.15
C GLY A 204 -1.42 -4.22 -22.28
N GLU A 205 -2.44 -3.65 -22.93
CA GLU A 205 -3.56 -3.10 -22.21
C GLU A 205 -4.34 -4.25 -21.55
N GLY A 206 -4.57 -4.14 -20.25
CA GLY A 206 -5.41 -5.09 -19.51
C GLY A 206 -6.84 -5.14 -20.05
N ALA A 207 -7.56 -6.21 -19.72
CA ALA A 207 -8.92 -6.46 -20.20
C ALA A 207 -9.94 -5.42 -19.70
#